data_16cfcce584f3a797ea6ad325b04b2253
#
_entry.id   16cfcce584f3a797ea6ad325b04b2253
#
_cell.length_a   1.000
_cell.length_b   1.000
_cell.length_c   1.000
_cell.angle_alpha   90.00
_cell.angle_beta   90.00
_cell.angle_gamma   90.00
#
_symmetry.space_group_name_H-M   'P 1'
#
loop_
_entity.id
_entity.type
_entity.pdbx_description
1 polymer ?
#
loop_
_entity_poly.entity_id
_entity_poly.type
_entity_poly.pdbx_seq_one_letter_code
_entity_poly.pdbx_strand_id
1 'polypeptide(L)'
;MKRCHRLGTKWGQAVGLACALALLLSVSPMLAAWQLDPAQSRVSATIVQIGPDGPVPRQHEVRRLAGSTDADGNLRLPLRLNQSDVVERLGPLPPWLSGLTERPMATLTTRFPPERLDRLAVGESLVETLQLSVQTGQATRQEPLEVRFTRVTADQIRITNAERVALDGQVLMADPTLRTVMLMLGYEQIGDEVPVSLDALLIRR
;
A
#
# COMPACT_ATOMS: atom_id res chain seq x y z
N MET A 1 57.29 -36.93 -58.03
CA MET A 1 57.73 -37.34 -56.66
C MET A 1 57.76 -36.14 -55.74
N LYS A 2 56.76 -35.98 -54.78
CA LYS A 2 56.89 -35.25 -53.52
C LYS A 2 55.59 -35.43 -52.77
N ARG A 3 55.73 -36.07 -51.62
CA ARG A 3 54.63 -36.43 -50.67
C ARG A 3 54.20 -35.17 -49.94
N CYS A 4 52.88 -34.90 -49.80
CA CYS A 4 52.31 -33.96 -48.83
C CYS A 4 51.83 -34.69 -47.61
N HIS A 5 52.38 -34.33 -46.47
CA HIS A 5 51.98 -34.77 -45.15
C HIS A 5 50.64 -34.05 -44.74
N ARG A 6 49.67 -34.84 -44.32
CA ARG A 6 48.47 -34.35 -43.62
C ARG A 6 48.83 -34.14 -42.14
N LEU A 7 48.69 -32.92 -41.65
CA LEU A 7 48.65 -32.62 -40.23
C LEU A 7 47.18 -32.51 -39.79
N GLY A 8 46.80 -33.40 -38.91
CA GLY A 8 45.44 -33.48 -38.41
C GLY A 8 45.10 -32.41 -37.38
N THR A 9 43.98 -31.82 -37.62
CA THR A 9 43.28 -30.89 -36.74
C THR A 9 42.71 -31.58 -35.50
N LYS A 10 43.23 -31.24 -34.33
CA LYS A 10 42.68 -31.60 -33.02
C LYS A 10 42.40 -30.32 -32.19
N TRP A 11 41.63 -29.37 -32.72
CA TRP A 11 41.32 -28.14 -32.00
C TRP A 11 39.85 -27.82 -31.93
N GLY A 12 38.97 -28.82 -32.09
CA GLY A 12 37.51 -28.60 -32.15
C GLY A 12 36.71 -28.94 -30.87
N GLN A 13 37.33 -29.46 -29.80
CA GLN A 13 36.50 -29.95 -28.65
C GLN A 13 36.67 -29.20 -27.34
N ALA A 14 37.56 -28.22 -27.23
CA ALA A 14 37.77 -27.46 -26.01
C ALA A 14 36.90 -26.16 -25.88
N VAL A 15 36.26 -25.68 -26.97
CA VAL A 15 35.48 -24.42 -26.95
C VAL A 15 34.01 -24.67 -26.57
N GLY A 16 33.51 -25.88 -26.75
CA GLY A 16 32.09 -26.22 -26.46
C GLY A 16 31.71 -26.32 -24.96
N LEU A 17 32.68 -26.59 -24.06
CA LEU A 17 32.40 -26.80 -22.65
C LEU A 17 32.39 -25.50 -21.83
N ALA A 18 33.04 -24.44 -22.29
CA ALA A 18 33.11 -23.16 -21.56
C ALA A 18 31.84 -22.33 -21.70
N CYS A 19 31.07 -22.48 -22.80
CA CYS A 19 29.81 -21.74 -22.97
C CYS A 19 28.62 -22.34 -22.21
N ALA A 20 28.67 -23.63 -21.87
CA ALA A 20 27.58 -24.28 -21.11
C ALA A 20 27.61 -23.96 -19.59
N LEU A 21 28.77 -23.58 -19.05
CA LEU A 21 28.92 -23.24 -17.63
C LEU A 21 28.55 -21.78 -17.30
N ALA A 22 28.51 -20.89 -18.29
CA ALA A 22 28.17 -19.47 -18.11
C ALA A 22 26.66 -19.20 -18.06
N LEU A 23 25.81 -20.16 -18.45
CA LEU A 23 24.34 -20.02 -18.46
C LEU A 23 23.65 -20.41 -17.15
N LEU A 24 24.40 -20.94 -16.17
CA LEU A 24 23.82 -21.42 -14.90
C LEU A 24 23.92 -20.42 -13.73
N LEU A 25 24.43 -19.21 -13.93
CA LEU A 25 24.67 -18.26 -12.83
C LEU A 25 23.78 -17.01 -12.87
N SER A 26 22.80 -16.91 -13.75
CA SER A 26 21.81 -15.82 -13.73
C SER A 26 20.51 -16.24 -13.04
N VAL A 27 20.61 -16.86 -11.85
CA VAL A 27 19.52 -16.82 -10.88
C VAL A 27 19.58 -15.43 -10.27
N SER A 28 18.95 -14.45 -10.93
CA SER A 28 18.61 -13.19 -10.26
C SER A 28 17.80 -13.57 -9.03
N PRO A 29 18.23 -13.23 -7.80
CA PRO A 29 17.36 -13.39 -6.66
C PRO A 29 16.11 -12.58 -6.97
N MET A 30 14.98 -13.24 -7.18
CA MET A 30 13.68 -12.60 -7.13
C MET A 30 13.61 -12.03 -5.70
N LEU A 31 13.88 -10.73 -5.56
CA LEU A 31 13.66 -10.02 -4.32
C LEU A 31 12.17 -10.20 -4.03
N ALA A 32 11.89 -11.00 -3.01
CA ALA A 32 10.53 -11.27 -2.59
C ALA A 32 9.84 -9.94 -2.28
N ALA A 33 8.87 -9.58 -3.08
CA ALA A 33 8.15 -8.31 -2.91
C ALA A 33 7.24 -8.41 -1.69
N TRP A 34 7.21 -7.35 -0.89
CA TRP A 34 6.23 -7.21 0.17
C TRP A 34 4.89 -6.81 -0.42
N GLN A 35 3.82 -7.47 0.02
CA GLN A 35 2.46 -7.21 -0.42
C GLN A 35 1.54 -6.99 0.77
N LEU A 36 0.62 -6.03 0.68
CA LEU A 36 -0.45 -5.91 1.67
C LEU A 36 -1.39 -7.10 1.58
N ASP A 37 -1.68 -7.70 2.73
CA ASP A 37 -2.76 -8.70 2.86
C ASP A 37 -4.11 -7.97 2.93
N PRO A 38 -4.97 -8.05 1.88
CA PRO A 38 -6.24 -7.33 1.88
C PRO A 38 -7.21 -7.78 2.98
N ALA A 39 -7.10 -9.02 3.45
CA ALA A 39 -7.96 -9.54 4.51
C ALA A 39 -7.63 -8.94 5.88
N GLN A 40 -6.40 -8.48 6.07
CA GLN A 40 -5.90 -7.99 7.34
C GLN A 40 -5.40 -6.54 7.29
N SER A 41 -5.72 -5.80 6.22
CA SER A 41 -5.29 -4.42 6.04
C SER A 41 -6.47 -3.47 5.94
N ARG A 42 -6.52 -2.49 6.84
CA ARG A 42 -7.59 -1.50 6.94
C ARG A 42 -7.08 -0.16 7.47
N VAL A 43 -7.83 0.87 7.17
CA VAL A 43 -7.74 2.19 7.80
C VAL A 43 -9.07 2.48 8.46
N SER A 44 -9.06 2.94 9.70
CA SER A 44 -10.26 3.37 10.42
C SER A 44 -10.21 4.88 10.64
N ALA A 45 -11.35 5.55 10.54
CA ALA A 45 -11.52 6.95 10.89
C ALA A 45 -12.68 7.10 11.86
N THR A 46 -12.49 7.88 12.93
CA THR A 46 -13.56 8.18 13.89
C THR A 46 -14.09 9.59 13.64
N ILE A 47 -15.31 9.68 13.12
CA ILE A 47 -16.01 10.93 12.88
C ILE A 47 -16.90 11.21 14.10
N VAL A 48 -16.74 12.37 14.70
CA VAL A 48 -17.61 12.84 15.77
C VAL A 48 -18.70 13.69 15.15
N GLN A 49 -19.92 13.15 15.07
CA GLN A 49 -21.10 13.90 14.63
C GLN A 49 -21.52 14.89 15.71
N ILE A 50 -21.69 16.15 15.35
CA ILE A 50 -22.21 17.17 16.24
C ILE A 50 -23.71 17.31 15.99
N GLY A 51 -24.52 16.88 16.95
CA GLY A 51 -25.97 16.96 16.88
C GLY A 51 -26.57 17.72 18.05
N PRO A 52 -27.90 17.94 18.06
CA PRO A 52 -28.60 18.66 19.13
C PRO A 52 -28.47 17.97 20.50
N ASP A 53 -28.31 16.63 20.51
CA ASP A 53 -28.15 15.83 21.72
C ASP A 53 -26.69 15.69 22.16
N GLY A 54 -25.76 16.39 21.49
CA GLY A 54 -24.32 16.38 21.76
C GLY A 54 -23.48 15.59 20.75
N PRO A 55 -22.18 15.48 21.01
CA PRO A 55 -21.26 14.80 20.11
C PRO A 55 -21.39 13.27 20.16
N VAL A 56 -21.54 12.65 19.01
CA VAL A 56 -21.64 11.18 18.87
C VAL A 56 -20.49 10.66 18.00
N PRO A 57 -19.54 9.89 18.56
CA PRO A 57 -18.48 9.29 17.77
C PRO A 57 -19.00 8.11 16.94
N ARG A 58 -18.61 8.05 15.67
CA ARG A 58 -18.89 6.93 14.77
C ARG A 58 -17.62 6.54 14.04
N GLN A 59 -17.30 5.26 14.06
CA GLN A 59 -16.15 4.72 13.35
C GLN A 59 -16.55 4.25 11.95
N HIS A 60 -15.72 4.60 10.99
CA HIS A 60 -15.78 4.15 9.60
C HIS A 60 -14.48 3.45 9.23
N GLU A 61 -14.56 2.48 8.33
CA GLU A 61 -13.41 1.70 7.91
C GLU A 61 -13.30 1.63 6.39
N VAL A 62 -12.08 1.76 5.89
CA VAL A 62 -11.69 1.36 4.54
C VAL A 62 -10.95 0.04 4.68
N ARG A 63 -11.54 -1.02 4.16
CA ARG A 63 -11.07 -2.42 4.28
C ARG A 63 -10.45 -2.89 2.96
N ARG A 64 -9.83 -4.06 3.01
CA ARG A 64 -9.28 -4.73 1.82
C ARG A 64 -8.26 -3.86 1.08
N LEU A 65 -7.38 -3.23 1.84
CA LEU A 65 -6.29 -2.46 1.27
C LEU A 65 -5.35 -3.39 0.51
N ALA A 66 -5.26 -3.21 -0.80
CA ALA A 66 -4.45 -4.05 -1.67
C ALA A 66 -3.36 -3.20 -2.34
N GLY A 67 -2.12 -3.63 -2.23
CA GLY A 67 -0.97 -3.01 -2.85
C GLY A 67 0.26 -3.90 -2.69
N SER A 68 1.21 -3.76 -3.61
CA SER A 68 2.51 -4.43 -3.54
C SER A 68 3.62 -3.41 -3.65
N THR A 69 4.75 -3.71 -3.03
CA THR A 69 5.96 -2.92 -3.24
C THR A 69 6.70 -3.42 -4.48
N ASP A 70 7.33 -2.49 -5.20
CA ASP A 70 8.34 -2.85 -6.18
C ASP A 70 9.69 -3.16 -5.50
N ALA A 71 10.73 -3.47 -6.30
CA ALA A 71 12.06 -3.79 -5.82
C ALA A 71 12.71 -2.63 -5.03
N ASP A 72 12.33 -1.40 -5.31
CA ASP A 72 12.82 -0.20 -4.62
C ASP A 72 12.03 0.13 -3.37
N GLY A 73 10.98 -0.65 -3.04
CA GLY A 73 10.11 -0.45 -1.90
C GLY A 73 8.97 0.54 -2.13
N ASN A 74 8.73 1.00 -3.37
CA ASN A 74 7.63 1.91 -3.62
C ASN A 74 6.30 1.15 -3.56
N LEU A 75 5.41 1.59 -2.68
CA LEU A 75 4.04 1.11 -2.56
C LEU A 75 3.09 2.07 -3.26
N ARG A 76 2.18 1.53 -4.04
CA ARG A 76 1.03 2.27 -4.58
C ARG A 76 -0.27 1.63 -4.10
N LEU A 77 -1.12 2.43 -3.47
CA LEU A 77 -2.36 2.00 -2.84
C LEU A 77 -3.53 2.85 -3.34
N PRO A 78 -4.35 2.37 -4.27
CA PRO A 78 -5.58 3.02 -4.66
C PRO A 78 -6.67 2.79 -3.59
N LEU A 79 -7.28 3.86 -3.09
CA LEU A 79 -8.42 3.81 -2.19
C LEU A 79 -9.71 4.02 -2.99
N ARG A 80 -10.66 3.09 -2.88
CA ARG A 80 -11.94 3.13 -3.59
C ARG A 80 -13.09 3.21 -2.60
N LEU A 81 -14.19 3.81 -3.03
CA LEU A 81 -15.38 3.94 -2.20
C LEU A 81 -16.00 2.57 -1.84
N ASN A 82 -15.94 1.59 -2.75
CA ASN A 82 -16.44 0.22 -2.50
C ASN A 82 -15.64 -0.57 -1.46
N GLN A 83 -14.48 -0.05 -1.03
CA GLN A 83 -13.70 -0.61 0.08
C GLN A 83 -14.14 -0.06 1.45
N SER A 84 -15.00 0.97 1.44
CA SER A 84 -15.48 1.65 2.64
C SER A 84 -16.79 1.02 3.13
N ASP A 85 -16.96 0.93 4.45
CA ASP A 85 -18.22 0.57 5.10
C ASP A 85 -19.34 1.59 4.85
N VAL A 86 -18.98 2.79 4.37
CA VAL A 86 -19.91 3.84 3.95
C VAL A 86 -20.88 3.32 2.88
N VAL A 87 -20.40 2.59 1.89
CA VAL A 87 -21.24 2.01 0.83
C VAL A 87 -22.28 1.04 1.38
N GLU A 88 -21.88 0.22 2.35
CA GLU A 88 -22.79 -0.72 3.01
C GLU A 88 -23.91 0.00 3.77
N ARG A 89 -23.60 1.15 4.38
CA ARG A 89 -24.54 1.96 5.16
C ARG A 89 -25.49 2.78 4.30
N LEU A 90 -25.07 3.21 3.12
CA LEU A 90 -25.89 3.99 2.18
C LEU A 90 -26.97 3.13 1.51
N GLY A 91 -26.84 1.79 1.50
CA GLY A 91 -27.74 0.89 0.82
C GLY A 91 -27.71 1.06 -0.71
N PRO A 92 -28.86 0.99 -1.44
CA PRO A 92 -28.89 1.17 -2.88
C PRO A 92 -28.37 2.55 -3.28
N LEU A 93 -27.26 2.57 -4.04
CA LEU A 93 -26.61 3.81 -4.43
C LEU A 93 -27.32 4.47 -5.61
N PRO A 94 -27.43 5.80 -5.61
CA PRO A 94 -27.89 6.53 -6.81
C PRO A 94 -26.98 6.23 -8.01
N PRO A 95 -27.50 6.25 -9.26
CA PRO A 95 -26.73 5.90 -10.47
C PRO A 95 -25.43 6.69 -10.64
N TRP A 96 -25.41 7.98 -10.24
CA TRP A 96 -24.21 8.81 -10.31
C TRP A 96 -23.12 8.39 -9.31
N LEU A 97 -23.51 7.85 -8.15
CA LEU A 97 -22.56 7.40 -7.14
C LEU A 97 -22.08 5.97 -7.43
N SER A 98 -22.94 5.10 -7.95
CA SER A 98 -22.57 3.73 -8.31
C SER A 98 -21.42 3.67 -9.32
N GLY A 99 -21.38 4.59 -10.29
CA GLY A 99 -20.27 4.72 -11.25
C GLY A 99 -18.95 5.20 -10.65
N LEU A 100 -18.97 5.78 -9.43
CA LEU A 100 -17.77 6.26 -8.74
C LEU A 100 -17.17 5.22 -7.78
N THR A 101 -17.91 4.18 -7.42
CA THR A 101 -17.46 3.22 -6.39
C THR A 101 -16.21 2.45 -6.77
N GLU A 102 -16.01 2.17 -8.06
CA GLU A 102 -14.84 1.46 -8.59
C GLU A 102 -13.65 2.38 -8.88
N ARG A 103 -13.88 3.67 -9.02
CA ARG A 103 -12.81 4.64 -9.28
C ARG A 103 -12.05 4.95 -8.00
N PRO A 104 -10.71 5.07 -8.06
CA PRO A 104 -9.94 5.52 -6.91
C PRO A 104 -10.37 6.94 -6.51
N MET A 105 -10.82 7.11 -5.26
CA MET A 105 -11.05 8.43 -4.65
C MET A 105 -9.72 9.13 -4.37
N ALA A 106 -8.75 8.33 -3.93
CA ALA A 106 -7.38 8.75 -3.70
C ALA A 106 -6.41 7.64 -4.09
N THR A 107 -5.21 8.01 -4.49
CA THR A 107 -4.09 7.08 -4.64
C THR A 107 -2.99 7.51 -3.68
N LEU A 108 -2.62 6.62 -2.78
CA LEU A 108 -1.51 6.80 -1.87
C LEU A 108 -0.26 6.18 -2.49
N THR A 109 0.84 6.92 -2.45
CA THR A 109 2.16 6.41 -2.82
C THR A 109 3.15 6.72 -1.70
N THR A 110 3.97 5.74 -1.35
CA THR A 110 5.05 5.91 -0.37
C THR A 110 6.16 4.92 -0.67
N ARG A 111 7.31 5.10 -0.02
CA ARG A 111 8.45 4.20 -0.14
C ARG A 111 8.75 3.57 1.22
N PHE A 112 8.69 2.25 1.28
CA PHE A 112 9.15 1.49 2.44
C PHE A 112 10.67 1.27 2.37
N PRO A 113 11.36 1.13 3.51
CA PRO A 113 12.79 0.80 3.55
C PRO A 113 13.01 -0.73 3.47
N PRO A 114 13.11 -1.35 2.27
CA PRO A 114 13.08 -2.81 2.13
C PRO A 114 14.21 -3.49 2.89
N GLU A 115 15.42 -2.94 2.82
CA GLU A 115 16.58 -3.51 3.52
C GLU A 115 16.44 -3.48 5.05
N ARG A 116 15.80 -2.44 5.60
CA ARG A 116 15.59 -2.34 7.05
C ARG A 116 14.48 -3.28 7.50
N LEU A 117 13.42 -3.43 6.70
CA LEU A 117 12.36 -4.39 6.95
C LEU A 117 12.89 -5.83 6.93
N ASP A 118 13.77 -6.15 5.99
CA ASP A 118 14.32 -7.49 5.86
C ASP A 118 15.24 -7.88 7.03
N ARG A 119 15.89 -6.91 7.68
CA ARG A 119 16.77 -7.14 8.84
C ARG A 119 16.03 -7.25 10.17
N LEU A 120 14.75 -6.88 10.25
CA LEU A 120 14.00 -7.00 11.50
C LEU A 120 13.92 -8.46 11.96
N ALA A 121 14.24 -8.71 13.21
CA ALA A 121 14.00 -10.00 13.84
C ALA A 121 12.51 -10.17 14.20
N VAL A 122 12.04 -11.40 14.32
CA VAL A 122 10.66 -11.68 14.76
C VAL A 122 10.46 -11.14 16.17
N GLY A 123 9.37 -10.36 16.35
CA GLY A 123 9.06 -9.62 17.58
C GLY A 123 9.71 -8.23 17.67
N GLU A 124 10.63 -7.89 16.76
CA GLU A 124 11.27 -6.57 16.71
C GLU A 124 10.38 -5.56 15.98
N SER A 125 10.52 -4.28 16.37
CA SER A 125 9.80 -3.16 15.76
C SER A 125 10.76 -2.07 15.29
N LEU A 126 10.38 -1.42 14.19
CA LEU A 126 11.05 -0.27 13.59
C LEU A 126 10.04 0.86 13.43
N VAL A 127 10.38 2.07 13.87
CA VAL A 127 9.59 3.28 13.62
C VAL A 127 10.26 4.06 12.50
N GLU A 128 9.47 4.49 11.51
CA GLU A 128 9.89 5.24 10.34
C GLU A 128 8.92 6.34 10.00
N THR A 129 9.46 7.49 9.59
CA THR A 129 8.67 8.56 8.98
C THR A 129 8.62 8.36 7.48
N LEU A 130 7.48 7.96 6.96
CA LEU A 130 7.23 7.80 5.54
C LEU A 130 6.75 9.12 4.93
N GLN A 131 7.25 9.47 3.75
CA GLN A 131 6.65 10.54 2.94
C GLN A 131 5.50 9.94 2.15
N LEU A 132 4.27 10.27 2.55
CA LEU A 132 3.06 9.81 1.91
C LEU A 132 2.61 10.84 0.86
N SER A 133 2.61 10.46 -0.40
CA SER A 133 2.02 11.26 -1.47
C SER A 133 0.56 10.84 -1.66
N VAL A 134 -0.35 11.77 -1.44
CA VAL A 134 -1.81 11.58 -1.56
C VAL A 134 -2.29 12.31 -2.81
N GLN A 135 -2.68 11.57 -3.82
CA GLN A 135 -3.28 12.10 -5.05
C GLN A 135 -4.80 11.97 -5.00
N THR A 136 -5.51 13.10 -5.05
CA THR A 136 -6.98 13.19 -5.16
C THR A 136 -7.34 13.99 -6.40
N GLY A 137 -7.89 13.33 -7.42
CA GLY A 137 -8.17 13.99 -8.71
C GLY A 137 -6.90 14.57 -9.33
N GLN A 138 -6.84 15.90 -9.47
CA GLN A 138 -5.69 16.65 -10.01
C GLN A 138 -4.73 17.16 -8.92
N ALA A 139 -5.12 17.09 -7.65
CA ALA A 139 -4.32 17.58 -6.54
C ALA A 139 -3.41 16.48 -5.99
N THR A 140 -2.16 16.84 -5.67
CA THR A 140 -1.22 15.97 -4.98
C THR A 140 -0.70 16.70 -3.75
N ARG A 141 -0.76 16.04 -2.59
CA ARG A 141 -0.20 16.53 -1.33
C ARG A 141 0.85 15.54 -0.83
N GLN A 142 1.85 16.06 -0.12
CA GLN A 142 2.83 15.23 0.57
C GLN A 142 2.67 15.46 2.06
N GLU A 143 2.50 14.36 2.79
CA GLU A 143 2.28 14.37 4.23
C GLU A 143 3.26 13.38 4.89
N PRO A 144 3.98 13.78 5.92
CA PRO A 144 4.77 12.84 6.71
C PRO A 144 3.84 11.96 7.54
N LEU A 145 4.10 10.66 7.55
CA LEU A 145 3.36 9.69 8.36
C LEU A 145 4.34 8.84 9.15
N GLU A 146 4.30 8.93 10.47
CA GLU A 146 5.10 8.08 11.33
C GLU A 146 4.41 6.75 11.56
N VAL A 147 5.08 5.66 11.13
CA VAL A 147 4.54 4.30 11.21
C VAL A 147 5.49 3.39 11.99
N ARG A 148 4.90 2.39 12.63
CA ARG A 148 5.60 1.29 13.29
C ARG A 148 5.45 0.03 12.46
N PHE A 149 6.58 -0.54 12.06
CA PHE A 149 6.67 -1.86 11.47
C PHE A 149 7.05 -2.86 12.56
N THR A 150 6.26 -3.90 12.76
CA THR A 150 6.57 -4.97 13.72
C THR A 150 6.61 -6.30 12.98
N ARG A 151 7.74 -7.00 13.02
CA ARG A 151 7.83 -8.33 12.43
C ARG A 151 7.11 -9.35 13.29
N VAL A 152 6.00 -9.87 12.75
CA VAL A 152 5.15 -10.86 13.45
C VAL A 152 5.64 -12.27 13.24
N THR A 153 6.03 -12.60 12.00
CA THR A 153 6.63 -13.90 11.61
C THR A 153 7.78 -13.67 10.63
N ALA A 154 8.44 -14.73 10.18
CA ALA A 154 9.50 -14.63 9.17
C ALA A 154 9.00 -13.91 7.88
N ASP A 155 7.74 -14.09 7.53
CA ASP A 155 7.15 -13.59 6.27
C ASP A 155 6.02 -12.56 6.48
N GLN A 156 5.88 -12.01 7.70
CA GLN A 156 4.81 -11.07 8.02
C GLN A 156 5.31 -9.89 8.84
N ILE A 157 4.93 -8.68 8.42
CA ILE A 157 5.20 -7.43 9.14
C ILE A 157 3.89 -6.67 9.31
N ARG A 158 3.54 -6.35 10.55
CA ARG A 158 2.41 -5.49 10.87
C ARG A 158 2.81 -4.03 10.80
N ILE A 159 1.94 -3.19 10.22
CA ILE A 159 2.11 -1.74 10.13
C ILE A 159 1.01 -1.08 10.91
N THR A 160 1.38 -0.18 11.83
CA THR A 160 0.44 0.65 12.59
C THR A 160 0.95 2.09 12.64
N ASN A 161 0.08 3.04 12.97
CA ASN A 161 0.55 4.38 13.32
C ASN A 161 1.53 4.28 14.49
N ALA A 162 2.63 5.03 14.45
CA ALA A 162 3.50 5.22 15.62
C ALA A 162 2.99 6.33 16.52
N GLU A 163 2.39 7.38 15.93
CA GLU A 163 1.78 8.52 16.61
C GLU A 163 0.29 8.66 16.24
N ARG A 164 -0.40 9.52 17.02
CA ARG A 164 -1.80 9.87 16.70
C ARG A 164 -1.85 10.68 15.42
N VAL A 165 -2.66 10.21 14.47
CA VAL A 165 -2.95 10.92 13.22
C VAL A 165 -4.39 11.40 13.28
N ALA A 166 -4.64 12.65 12.92
CA ALA A 166 -5.97 13.19 12.76
C ALA A 166 -6.06 14.02 11.47
N LEU A 167 -7.19 13.89 10.76
CA LEU A 167 -7.53 14.74 9.63
C LEU A 167 -8.31 15.94 10.14
N ASP A 168 -8.20 17.06 9.45
CA ASP A 168 -8.98 18.26 9.72
C ASP A 168 -10.41 18.06 9.18
N GLY A 169 -11.40 18.06 10.10
CA GLY A 169 -12.80 17.87 9.76
C GLY A 169 -13.37 19.02 8.91
N GLN A 170 -12.87 20.25 9.09
CA GLN A 170 -13.31 21.40 8.30
C GLN A 170 -12.82 21.26 6.84
N VAL A 171 -11.59 20.80 6.64
CA VAL A 171 -11.05 20.52 5.29
C VAL A 171 -11.83 19.40 4.61
N LEU A 172 -12.22 18.35 5.35
CA LEU A 172 -13.06 17.27 4.82
C LEU A 172 -14.44 17.78 4.38
N MET A 173 -15.06 18.65 5.17
CA MET A 173 -16.37 19.23 4.86
C MET A 173 -16.31 20.33 3.81
N ALA A 174 -15.15 20.89 3.52
CA ALA A 174 -14.95 21.85 2.43
C ALA A 174 -14.88 21.20 1.05
N ASP A 175 -14.50 19.91 0.95
CA ASP A 175 -14.54 19.16 -0.30
C ASP A 175 -15.99 18.83 -0.70
N PRO A 176 -16.49 19.27 -1.87
CA PRO A 176 -17.90 19.10 -2.26
C PRO A 176 -18.32 17.62 -2.35
N THR A 177 -17.45 16.73 -2.79
CA THR A 177 -17.74 15.31 -2.96
C THR A 177 -17.82 14.62 -1.60
N LEU A 178 -16.82 14.85 -0.74
CA LEU A 178 -16.80 14.30 0.62
C LEU A 178 -17.98 14.83 1.44
N ARG A 179 -18.25 16.13 1.37
CA ARG A 179 -19.41 16.75 2.03
C ARG A 179 -20.72 16.10 1.60
N THR A 180 -20.93 15.85 0.30
CA THR A 180 -22.13 15.17 -0.17
C THR A 180 -22.27 13.78 0.44
N VAL A 181 -21.21 13.00 0.46
CA VAL A 181 -21.19 11.67 1.10
C VAL A 181 -21.48 11.77 2.59
N MET A 182 -20.89 12.74 3.28
CA MET A 182 -21.14 12.97 4.71
C MET A 182 -22.61 13.31 5.00
N LEU A 183 -23.21 14.21 4.20
CA LEU A 183 -24.63 14.55 4.32
C LEU A 183 -25.54 13.35 4.06
N MET A 184 -25.22 12.51 3.07
CA MET A 184 -25.98 11.27 2.82
C MET A 184 -25.89 10.27 3.98
N LEU A 185 -24.81 10.28 4.75
CA LEU A 185 -24.64 9.49 5.97
C LEU A 185 -25.30 10.13 7.21
N GLY A 186 -25.90 11.32 7.06
CA GLY A 186 -26.53 12.07 8.14
C GLY A 186 -25.57 12.94 8.95
N TYR A 187 -24.37 13.22 8.44
CA TYR A 187 -23.41 14.13 9.08
C TYR A 187 -23.61 15.56 8.56
N GLU A 188 -24.40 16.36 9.24
CA GLU A 188 -24.56 17.79 8.90
C GLU A 188 -23.38 18.62 9.39
N GLN A 189 -22.86 18.27 10.56
CA GLN A 189 -21.70 18.87 11.18
C GLN A 189 -20.85 17.80 11.86
N ILE A 190 -19.52 17.90 11.67
CA ILE A 190 -18.54 16.99 12.31
C ILE A 190 -17.55 17.76 13.16
N GLY A 191 -16.90 17.07 14.07
CA GLY A 191 -15.82 17.64 14.89
C GLY A 191 -14.62 18.06 14.06
N ASP A 192 -13.82 18.98 14.60
CA ASP A 192 -12.65 19.55 13.94
C ASP A 192 -11.55 18.50 13.69
N GLU A 193 -11.45 17.50 14.56
CA GLU A 193 -10.48 16.41 14.41
C GLU A 193 -11.17 15.08 14.08
N VAL A 194 -10.67 14.40 13.05
CA VAL A 194 -11.06 13.05 12.66
C VAL A 194 -9.87 12.13 12.87
N PRO A 195 -9.77 11.45 14.04
CA PRO A 195 -8.70 10.50 14.31
C PRO A 195 -8.68 9.35 13.30
N VAL A 196 -7.48 9.02 12.81
CA VAL A 196 -7.25 7.95 11.84
C VAL A 196 -6.29 6.92 12.41
N SER A 197 -6.62 5.63 12.23
CA SER A 197 -5.79 4.50 12.61
C SER A 197 -5.52 3.62 11.40
N LEU A 198 -4.26 3.28 11.19
CA LEU A 198 -3.80 2.29 10.21
C LEU A 198 -3.51 0.98 10.93
N ASP A 199 -4.04 -0.11 10.42
CA ASP A 199 -3.69 -1.49 10.81
C ASP A 199 -3.58 -2.32 9.53
N ALA A 200 -2.37 -2.65 9.15
CA ALA A 200 -2.11 -3.35 7.90
C ALA A 200 -1.07 -4.46 8.11
N LEU A 201 -1.16 -5.51 7.30
CA LEU A 201 -0.24 -6.63 7.30
C LEU A 201 0.46 -6.73 5.95
N LEU A 202 1.79 -6.66 5.97
CA LEU A 202 2.62 -7.03 4.84
C LEU A 202 2.93 -8.53 4.89
N ILE A 203 2.80 -9.19 3.76
CA ILE A 203 3.20 -10.59 3.57
C ILE A 203 4.26 -10.65 2.47
N ARG A 204 5.23 -11.54 2.63
CA ARG A 204 6.26 -11.82 1.63
C ARG A 204 5.72 -12.88 0.67
N ARG A 205 5.80 -12.63 -0.63
CA ARG A 205 5.44 -13.59 -1.70
C ARG A 205 6.54 -13.74 -2.73
#